data_7273b35922d488e37011759b6410570c
#
_entry.id   7273b35922d488e37011759b6410570c
#
_cell.length_a   1.000
_cell.length_b   1.000
_cell.length_c   1.000
_cell.angle_alpha   90.00
_cell.angle_beta   90.00
_cell.angle_gamma   90.00
#
_symmetry.space_group_name_H-M   'P 1'
#
loop_
_entity.id
_entity.type
_entity.pdbx_description
1 polymer ?
#
loop_
_entity_poly.entity_id
_entity_poly.type
_entity_poly.pdbx_seq_one_letter_code
_entity_poly.pdbx_strand_id
1 'polypeptide(L)'
;MLDYRSSAKDALILLCDASSPMHVKQEACSESGEEESVSMTPFEMAVKVAHATLRNKVFHAPNDLVGVILFGTTEAVGVSDFKHISQLLPLDTAEAQHILRLEEFLDDARKFKEEFGGSSGDFSLHEAIWQCQSMFANIKGKTGQNKIMLLTCVDDPHASAAPKKRHAMAKATDLNNTGIYLDVVPIGKGFKMDKFYKDLVQLADDEHPLDETPGAERIEDLLRVTRKRIHKKRSIGRVR
;
A
#
# COMPACT_ATOMS: atom_id res chain seq x y z
N MET A 1 15.56 -9.19 -35.62
CA MET A 1 14.62 -9.98 -34.78
C MET A 1 14.10 -9.03 -33.74
N LEU A 2 12.95 -8.42 -34.01
CA LEU A 2 12.32 -7.43 -33.12
C LEU A 2 11.88 -8.16 -31.86
N ASP A 3 12.42 -7.76 -30.74
CA ASP A 3 12.11 -8.27 -29.40
C ASP A 3 10.64 -7.90 -29.10
N TYR A 4 9.73 -8.81 -29.44
CA TYR A 4 8.31 -8.70 -29.12
C TYR A 4 8.14 -9.02 -27.64
N ARG A 5 8.76 -8.22 -26.76
CA ARG A 5 8.32 -8.13 -25.37
C ARG A 5 6.95 -7.48 -25.42
N SER A 6 5.94 -8.31 -25.56
CA SER A 6 4.58 -7.94 -25.22
C SER A 6 4.68 -7.14 -23.92
N SER A 7 4.31 -5.88 -23.95
CA SER A 7 4.24 -5.03 -22.76
C SER A 7 3.10 -5.56 -21.89
N ALA A 8 3.37 -6.64 -21.16
CA ALA A 8 2.44 -7.14 -20.18
C ALA A 8 2.23 -6.00 -19.16
N LYS A 9 0.98 -5.62 -18.95
CA LYS A 9 0.60 -4.59 -17.98
C LYS A 9 0.99 -5.05 -16.59
N ASP A 10 1.62 -4.17 -15.82
CA ASP A 10 1.89 -4.41 -14.40
C ASP A 10 0.64 -4.03 -13.58
N ALA A 11 0.43 -4.73 -12.46
CA ALA A 11 -0.69 -4.46 -11.57
C ALA A 11 -0.17 -4.13 -10.16
N LEU A 12 -0.58 -2.98 -9.63
CA LEU A 12 -0.18 -2.46 -8.34
C LEU A 12 -1.42 -2.20 -7.47
N ILE A 13 -1.43 -2.75 -6.26
CA ILE A 13 -2.41 -2.37 -5.24
C ILE A 13 -1.68 -1.60 -4.14
N LEU A 14 -2.15 -0.40 -3.86
CA LEU A 14 -1.77 0.37 -2.69
C LEU A 14 -2.70 -0.05 -1.55
N LEU A 15 -2.15 -0.76 -0.57
CA LEU A 15 -2.84 -1.20 0.62
C LEU A 15 -2.53 -0.21 1.75
N CYS A 16 -3.47 0.68 2.02
CA CYS A 16 -3.28 1.79 2.95
C CYS A 16 -3.91 1.47 4.31
N ASP A 17 -3.14 1.62 5.36
CA ASP A 17 -3.63 1.59 6.73
C ASP A 17 -4.51 2.83 6.98
N ALA A 18 -5.70 2.62 7.51
CA ALA A 18 -6.66 3.66 7.90
C ALA A 18 -7.03 3.56 9.38
N SER A 19 -6.26 2.81 10.17
CA SER A 19 -6.45 2.68 11.61
C SER A 19 -6.16 4.00 12.36
N SER A 20 -6.63 4.10 13.59
CA SER A 20 -6.57 5.36 14.36
C SER A 20 -5.18 6.02 14.43
N PRO A 21 -4.06 5.29 14.56
CA PRO A 21 -2.73 5.91 14.57
C PRO A 21 -2.38 6.68 13.28
N MET A 22 -2.94 6.27 12.14
CA MET A 22 -2.71 6.92 10.86
C MET A 22 -3.32 8.33 10.77
N HIS A 23 -4.29 8.64 11.60
CA HIS A 23 -4.97 9.95 11.64
C HIS A 23 -4.42 10.90 12.71
N VAL A 24 -3.39 10.49 13.44
CA VAL A 24 -2.72 11.34 14.42
C VAL A 24 -1.58 12.09 13.73
N LYS A 25 -1.58 13.43 13.85
CA LYS A 25 -0.49 14.25 13.32
C LYS A 25 0.81 13.89 14.03
N GLN A 26 1.85 13.59 13.27
CA GLN A 26 3.18 13.38 13.80
C GLN A 26 3.90 14.73 13.86
N GLU A 27 4.51 15.04 15.00
CA GLU A 27 5.34 16.23 15.13
C GLU A 27 6.60 16.07 14.28
N ALA A 28 6.71 16.88 13.23
CA ALA A 28 7.95 16.99 12.49
C ALA A 28 8.98 17.74 13.35
N CYS A 29 10.05 17.06 13.76
CA CYS A 29 11.17 17.74 14.41
C CYS A 29 11.87 18.62 13.37
N SER A 30 11.55 19.91 13.32
CA SER A 30 12.35 20.89 12.59
C SER A 30 13.57 21.23 13.43
N GLU A 31 14.76 20.70 13.09
CA GLU A 31 16.03 21.12 13.67
C GLU A 31 16.48 22.52 13.18
N SER A 32 15.79 23.12 12.24
CA SER A 32 16.04 24.48 11.76
C SER A 32 14.72 25.24 11.71
N GLY A 33 14.66 26.32 12.47
CA GLY A 33 13.49 27.18 12.68
C GLY A 33 13.00 27.98 11.47
N GLU A 34 12.85 27.39 10.31
CA GLU A 34 12.30 28.02 9.12
C GLU A 34 11.27 27.11 8.47
N GLU A 35 10.08 27.70 8.27
CA GLU A 35 8.87 27.24 7.58
C GLU A 35 8.01 26.22 8.33
N GLU A 36 6.78 26.65 8.61
CA GLU A 36 5.64 25.82 9.00
C GLU A 36 5.43 24.72 7.93
N SER A 37 6.13 23.59 8.09
CA SER A 37 5.78 22.41 7.32
C SER A 37 4.38 22.01 7.75
N VAL A 38 3.42 22.10 6.83
CA VAL A 38 2.05 21.65 7.04
C VAL A 38 2.13 20.21 7.58
N SER A 39 1.86 20.06 8.88
CA SER A 39 1.90 18.77 9.55
C SER A 39 0.77 17.90 9.02
N MET A 40 1.11 17.00 8.11
CA MET A 40 0.20 16.02 7.54
C MET A 40 0.08 14.80 8.43
N THR A 41 -1.10 14.19 8.43
CA THR A 41 -1.28 12.88 9.05
C THR A 41 -0.64 11.78 8.16
N PRO A 42 -0.21 10.64 8.73
CA PRO A 42 0.26 9.50 7.94
C PRO A 42 -0.76 9.03 6.90
N PHE A 43 -2.06 9.12 7.20
CA PHE A 43 -3.11 8.79 6.25
C PHE A 43 -3.13 9.75 5.05
N GLU A 44 -3.08 11.05 5.28
CA GLU A 44 -2.97 12.04 4.20
C GLU A 44 -1.72 11.82 3.34
N MET A 45 -0.59 11.45 3.98
CA MET A 45 0.63 11.08 3.26
C MET A 45 0.43 9.85 2.37
N ALA A 46 -0.26 8.82 2.87
CA ALA A 46 -0.57 7.62 2.09
C ALA A 46 -1.50 7.94 0.90
N VAL A 47 -2.52 8.77 1.09
CA VAL A 47 -3.41 9.24 0.01
C VAL A 47 -2.63 10.07 -1.03
N LYS A 48 -1.71 10.94 -0.61
CA LYS A 48 -0.81 11.67 -1.53
C LYS A 48 0.09 10.74 -2.34
N VAL A 49 0.58 9.67 -1.74
CA VAL A 49 1.34 8.64 -2.47
C VAL A 49 0.47 7.98 -3.53
N ALA A 50 -0.77 7.62 -3.20
CA ALA A 50 -1.71 7.05 -4.14
C ALA A 50 -2.00 8.01 -5.31
N HIS A 51 -2.30 9.27 -5.00
CA HIS A 51 -2.52 10.32 -5.97
C HIS A 51 -1.31 10.51 -6.92
N ALA A 52 -0.11 10.65 -6.37
CA ALA A 52 1.10 10.81 -7.16
C ALA A 52 1.40 9.57 -8.04
N THR A 53 1.09 8.37 -7.53
CA THR A 53 1.24 7.11 -8.27
C THR A 53 0.30 7.06 -9.46
N LEU A 54 -0.98 7.35 -9.26
CA LEU A 54 -1.98 7.39 -10.35
C LEU A 54 -1.59 8.42 -11.41
N ARG A 55 -1.23 9.64 -11.02
CA ARG A 55 -0.76 10.66 -11.97
C ARG A 55 0.44 10.18 -12.79
N ASN A 56 1.40 9.55 -12.14
CA ASN A 56 2.57 9.00 -12.84
C ASN A 56 2.17 7.91 -13.84
N LYS A 57 1.26 7.01 -13.47
CA LYS A 57 0.80 5.92 -14.33
C LYS A 57 0.04 6.42 -15.55
N VAL A 58 -0.83 7.43 -15.41
CA VAL A 58 -1.54 8.04 -16.54
C VAL A 58 -0.57 8.51 -17.63
N PHE A 59 0.57 9.10 -17.25
CA PHE A 59 1.52 9.66 -18.22
C PHE A 59 2.56 8.65 -18.76
N HIS A 60 3.01 7.71 -17.92
CA HIS A 60 4.17 6.88 -18.25
C HIS A 60 3.84 5.42 -18.50
N ALA A 61 2.71 4.93 -17.99
CA ALA A 61 2.31 3.53 -18.09
C ALA A 61 0.77 3.40 -18.08
N PRO A 62 0.07 3.95 -19.10
CA PRO A 62 -1.39 4.07 -19.11
C PRO A 62 -2.12 2.72 -19.15
N ASN A 63 -1.44 1.63 -19.51
CA ASN A 63 -2.02 0.29 -19.53
C ASN A 63 -1.88 -0.46 -18.20
N ASP A 64 -1.06 0.04 -17.27
CA ASP A 64 -0.88 -0.58 -15.97
C ASP A 64 -2.14 -0.40 -15.11
N LEU A 65 -2.38 -1.38 -14.25
CA LEU A 65 -3.52 -1.38 -13.34
C LEU A 65 -3.09 -0.86 -11.97
N VAL A 66 -3.89 0.02 -11.39
CA VAL A 66 -3.68 0.53 -10.03
C VAL A 66 -4.98 0.46 -9.26
N GLY A 67 -4.94 -0.14 -8.06
CA GLY A 67 -6.05 -0.17 -7.12
C GLY A 67 -5.64 0.42 -5.77
N VAL A 68 -6.61 0.87 -4.98
CA VAL A 68 -6.40 1.36 -3.62
C VAL A 68 -7.37 0.68 -2.66
N ILE A 69 -6.82 -0.01 -1.68
CA ILE A 69 -7.55 -0.68 -0.60
C ILE A 69 -7.21 0.01 0.71
N LEU A 70 -8.21 0.25 1.53
CA LEU A 70 -8.07 0.70 2.91
C LEU A 70 -8.34 -0.45 3.85
N PHE A 71 -7.57 -0.60 4.92
CA PHE A 71 -7.89 -1.50 6.03
C PHE A 71 -7.89 -0.74 7.35
N GLY A 72 -8.64 -1.23 8.34
CA GLY A 72 -8.85 -0.50 9.59
C GLY A 72 -9.92 0.59 9.50
N THR A 73 -10.85 0.50 8.56
CA THR A 73 -12.06 1.33 8.47
C THR A 73 -13.16 0.78 9.37
N THR A 74 -14.08 1.62 9.83
CA THR A 74 -15.24 1.14 10.62
C THR A 74 -16.22 0.41 9.73
N GLU A 75 -16.54 0.96 8.56
CA GLU A 75 -17.45 0.37 7.59
C GLU A 75 -16.65 -0.25 6.44
N ALA A 76 -17.17 -1.32 5.87
CA ALA A 76 -16.68 -1.93 4.66
C ALA A 76 -17.41 -1.33 3.46
N VAL A 77 -16.71 -0.61 2.61
CA VAL A 77 -17.26 0.05 1.43
C VAL A 77 -16.65 -0.54 0.16
N GLY A 78 -17.47 -0.68 -0.88
CA GLY A 78 -17.07 -1.29 -2.15
C GLY A 78 -17.18 -2.81 -2.13
N VAL A 79 -16.47 -3.46 -3.04
CA VAL A 79 -16.51 -4.92 -3.19
C VAL A 79 -15.51 -5.54 -2.21
N SER A 80 -15.93 -5.76 -0.98
CA SER A 80 -15.16 -6.46 0.04
C SER A 80 -16.05 -7.44 0.80
N ASP A 81 -15.58 -8.68 0.95
CA ASP A 81 -16.26 -9.71 1.76
C ASP A 81 -15.85 -9.62 3.24
N PHE A 82 -14.95 -8.71 3.60
CA PHE A 82 -14.35 -8.60 4.91
C PHE A 82 -14.74 -7.31 5.62
N LYS A 83 -14.96 -7.41 6.92
CA LYS A 83 -15.17 -6.26 7.80
C LYS A 83 -13.90 -5.41 7.89
N HIS A 84 -14.06 -4.11 8.07
CA HIS A 84 -12.96 -3.17 8.26
C HIS A 84 -11.97 -3.07 7.08
N ILE A 85 -12.39 -3.51 5.89
CA ILE A 85 -11.64 -3.42 4.65
C ILE A 85 -12.52 -2.76 3.60
N SER A 86 -12.03 -1.70 2.99
CA SER A 86 -12.78 -0.91 2.01
C SER A 86 -11.98 -0.76 0.72
N GLN A 87 -12.66 -0.86 -0.40
CA GLN A 87 -12.09 -0.60 -1.71
C GLN A 87 -12.32 0.88 -2.06
N LEU A 88 -11.29 1.70 -1.94
CA LEU A 88 -11.34 3.10 -2.33
C LEU A 88 -11.30 3.26 -3.85
N LEU A 89 -10.42 2.52 -4.52
CA LEU A 89 -10.35 2.46 -5.99
C LEU A 89 -10.26 1.00 -6.46
N PRO A 90 -11.02 0.64 -7.51
CA PRO A 90 -10.90 -0.67 -8.13
C PRO A 90 -9.53 -0.85 -8.77
N LEU A 91 -9.10 -2.11 -8.98
CA LEU A 91 -7.87 -2.41 -9.71
C LEU A 91 -8.12 -2.29 -11.21
N ASP A 92 -7.87 -1.11 -11.75
CA ASP A 92 -8.12 -0.78 -13.15
C ASP A 92 -7.04 0.19 -13.66
N THR A 93 -7.12 0.54 -14.94
CA THR A 93 -6.28 1.58 -15.54
C THR A 93 -6.47 2.91 -14.85
N ALA A 94 -5.38 3.66 -14.70
CA ALA A 94 -5.45 4.96 -14.05
C ALA A 94 -6.19 5.98 -14.93
N GLU A 95 -7.28 6.55 -14.41
CA GLU A 95 -8.12 7.53 -15.08
C GLU A 95 -8.22 8.83 -14.29
N ALA A 96 -8.62 9.92 -14.95
CA ALA A 96 -8.78 11.22 -14.32
C ALA A 96 -9.77 11.19 -13.14
N GLN A 97 -10.86 10.44 -13.25
CA GLN A 97 -11.84 10.29 -12.17
C GLN A 97 -11.24 9.67 -10.89
N HIS A 98 -10.28 8.75 -11.03
CA HIS A 98 -9.58 8.15 -9.88
C HIS A 98 -8.69 9.18 -9.18
N ILE A 99 -8.05 10.07 -9.93
CA ILE A 99 -7.24 11.16 -9.40
C ILE A 99 -8.12 12.15 -8.62
N LEU A 100 -9.23 12.62 -9.23
CA LEU A 100 -10.19 13.50 -8.58
C LEU A 100 -10.77 12.90 -7.30
N ARG A 101 -11.04 11.59 -7.32
CA ARG A 101 -11.52 10.87 -6.15
C ARG A 101 -10.55 10.94 -4.97
N LEU A 102 -9.23 10.83 -5.20
CA LEU A 102 -8.23 10.97 -4.15
C LEU A 102 -8.05 12.44 -3.70
N GLU A 103 -8.21 13.41 -4.60
CA GLU A 103 -8.15 14.82 -4.25
C GLU A 103 -9.25 15.21 -3.26
N GLU A 104 -10.45 14.63 -3.39
CA GLU A 104 -11.55 14.85 -2.44
C GLU A 104 -11.18 14.53 -0.99
N PHE A 105 -10.37 13.49 -0.75
CA PHE A 105 -9.90 13.12 0.60
C PHE A 105 -8.74 13.96 1.09
N LEU A 106 -7.98 14.57 0.18
CA LEU A 106 -6.91 15.49 0.53
C LEU A 106 -7.44 16.88 0.87
N ASP A 107 -8.55 17.27 0.23
CA ASP A 107 -9.17 18.59 0.42
C ASP A 107 -10.08 18.64 1.65
N ASP A 108 -10.74 17.52 1.98
CA ASP A 108 -11.64 17.44 3.13
C ASP A 108 -11.49 16.14 3.92
N ALA A 109 -10.76 16.21 5.03
CA ALA A 109 -10.54 15.07 5.92
C ALA A 109 -11.83 14.47 6.53
N ARG A 110 -12.95 15.22 6.53
CA ARG A 110 -14.25 14.73 7.03
C ARG A 110 -14.85 13.66 6.13
N LYS A 111 -14.56 13.70 4.84
CA LYS A 111 -15.05 12.72 3.86
C LYS A 111 -14.67 11.28 4.22
N PHE A 112 -13.48 11.09 4.80
CA PHE A 112 -13.09 9.76 5.26
C PHE A 112 -14.08 9.21 6.30
N LYS A 113 -14.45 10.04 7.29
CA LYS A 113 -15.39 9.64 8.34
C LYS A 113 -16.82 9.45 7.80
N GLU A 114 -17.22 10.31 6.88
CA GLU A 114 -18.56 10.24 6.27
C GLU A 114 -18.73 8.97 5.43
N GLU A 115 -17.71 8.56 4.71
CA GLU A 115 -17.80 7.43 3.79
C GLU A 115 -17.43 6.08 4.45
N PHE A 116 -16.41 6.07 5.31
CA PHE A 116 -15.87 4.83 5.90
C PHE A 116 -16.21 4.66 7.39
N GLY A 117 -17.07 5.53 7.93
CA GLY A 117 -17.49 5.50 9.34
C GLY A 117 -16.37 5.84 10.33
N GLY A 118 -15.16 6.14 9.85
CA GLY A 118 -13.97 6.39 10.66
C GLY A 118 -13.03 5.19 10.75
N SER A 119 -12.11 5.23 11.72
CA SER A 119 -11.07 4.22 11.92
C SER A 119 -11.50 3.11 12.88
N SER A 120 -11.06 1.88 12.62
CA SER A 120 -11.24 0.72 13.48
C SER A 120 -9.91 0.08 13.83
N GLY A 121 -9.73 -0.35 15.07
CA GLY A 121 -8.57 -1.16 15.50
C GLY A 121 -8.81 -2.67 15.35
N ASP A 122 -10.03 -3.12 15.09
CA ASP A 122 -10.38 -4.54 14.99
C ASP A 122 -10.38 -5.03 13.54
N PHE A 123 -9.23 -4.89 12.88
CA PHE A 123 -9.03 -5.43 11.54
C PHE A 123 -8.11 -6.64 11.55
N SER A 124 -8.06 -7.34 10.43
CA SER A 124 -7.11 -8.43 10.22
C SER A 124 -6.32 -8.22 8.93
N LEU A 125 -4.98 -8.12 9.05
CA LEU A 125 -4.11 -7.89 7.92
C LEU A 125 -4.15 -9.03 6.89
N HIS A 126 -4.38 -10.29 7.34
CA HIS A 126 -4.51 -11.43 6.43
C HIS A 126 -5.72 -11.28 5.50
N GLU A 127 -6.84 -10.74 6.01
CA GLU A 127 -8.03 -10.47 5.20
C GLU A 127 -7.79 -9.34 4.20
N ALA A 128 -7.06 -8.29 4.59
CA ALA A 128 -6.68 -7.21 3.70
C ALA A 128 -5.78 -7.70 2.56
N ILE A 129 -4.79 -8.56 2.87
CA ILE A 129 -3.93 -9.19 1.86
C ILE A 129 -4.76 -10.13 0.97
N TRP A 130 -5.70 -10.88 1.55
CA TRP A 130 -6.60 -11.76 0.78
C TRP A 130 -7.45 -10.96 -0.20
N GLN A 131 -8.03 -9.83 0.23
CA GLN A 131 -8.77 -8.95 -0.65
C GLN A 131 -7.92 -8.50 -1.84
N CYS A 132 -6.67 -8.09 -1.62
CA CYS A 132 -5.74 -7.76 -2.69
C CYS A 132 -5.50 -8.94 -3.64
N GLN A 133 -5.28 -10.14 -3.11
CA GLN A 133 -5.06 -11.35 -3.90
C GLN A 133 -6.29 -11.68 -4.77
N SER A 134 -7.50 -11.54 -4.21
CA SER A 134 -8.76 -11.73 -4.95
C SER A 134 -8.89 -10.74 -6.11
N MET A 135 -8.48 -9.48 -5.91
CA MET A 135 -8.50 -8.49 -6.99
C MET A 135 -7.53 -8.86 -8.12
N PHE A 136 -6.32 -9.35 -7.81
CA PHE A 136 -5.40 -9.82 -8.84
C PHE A 136 -5.94 -11.05 -9.58
N ALA A 137 -6.60 -11.98 -8.89
CA ALA A 137 -7.20 -13.16 -9.50
C ALA A 137 -8.31 -12.82 -10.51
N ASN A 138 -8.97 -11.68 -10.34
CA ASN A 138 -10.05 -11.21 -11.22
C ASN A 138 -9.54 -10.44 -12.45
N ILE A 139 -8.23 -10.22 -12.59
CA ILE A 139 -7.67 -9.52 -13.76
C ILE A 139 -7.86 -10.37 -15.02
N LYS A 140 -8.46 -9.77 -16.04
CA LYS A 140 -8.56 -10.39 -17.34
C LYS A 140 -7.25 -10.25 -18.12
N GLY A 141 -6.66 -11.38 -18.51
CA GLY A 141 -5.42 -11.42 -19.29
C GLY A 141 -4.17 -11.60 -18.41
N LYS A 142 -3.00 -11.57 -19.07
CA LYS A 142 -1.71 -11.75 -18.40
C LYS A 142 -1.17 -10.43 -17.90
N THR A 143 -0.66 -10.44 -16.66
CA THR A 143 0.09 -9.34 -16.05
C THR A 143 1.59 -9.66 -16.07
N GLY A 144 2.41 -8.61 -16.12
CA GLY A 144 3.86 -8.72 -16.01
C GLY A 144 4.29 -8.93 -14.56
N GLN A 145 3.87 -8.04 -13.68
CA GLN A 145 4.13 -8.09 -12.25
C GLN A 145 2.87 -7.72 -11.46
N ASN A 146 2.58 -8.49 -10.42
CA ASN A 146 1.55 -8.18 -9.44
C ASN A 146 2.22 -7.75 -8.13
N LYS A 147 1.90 -6.57 -7.63
CA LYS A 147 2.54 -6.00 -6.46
C LYS A 147 1.54 -5.39 -5.49
N ILE A 148 1.69 -5.71 -4.21
CA ILE A 148 1.03 -5.02 -3.10
C ILE A 148 2.07 -4.10 -2.46
N MET A 149 1.71 -2.83 -2.28
CA MET A 149 2.50 -1.86 -1.54
C MET A 149 1.71 -1.43 -0.31
N LEU A 150 2.15 -1.89 0.84
CA LEU A 150 1.53 -1.60 2.14
C LEU A 150 2.10 -0.30 2.72
N LEU A 151 1.23 0.66 3.02
CA LEU A 151 1.58 1.93 3.64
C LEU A 151 0.99 1.99 5.06
N THR A 152 1.83 2.09 6.08
CA THR A 152 1.42 2.13 7.48
C THR A 152 2.42 2.84 8.37
N CYS A 153 1.95 3.41 9.48
CA CYS A 153 2.80 3.92 10.56
C CYS A 153 2.82 2.99 11.79
N VAL A 154 2.09 1.88 11.76
CA VAL A 154 1.98 0.92 12.87
C VAL A 154 2.96 -0.22 12.65
N ASP A 155 3.96 -0.35 13.50
CA ASP A 155 5.06 -1.34 13.33
C ASP A 155 4.71 -2.76 13.82
N ASP A 156 3.67 -2.93 14.65
CA ASP A 156 3.11 -4.23 15.05
C ASP A 156 1.57 -4.16 15.15
N PRO A 157 0.85 -4.34 14.04
CA PRO A 157 -0.61 -4.19 14.02
C PRO A 157 -1.35 -5.26 14.82
N HIS A 158 -0.69 -6.35 15.18
CA HIS A 158 -1.28 -7.50 15.88
C HIS A 158 -0.51 -7.89 17.14
N ALA A 159 0.10 -6.93 17.84
CA ALA A 159 0.89 -7.15 19.06
C ALA A 159 0.17 -8.00 20.11
N SER A 160 -1.14 -7.77 20.31
CA SER A 160 -1.97 -8.48 21.29
C SER A 160 -2.75 -9.67 20.71
N ALA A 161 -2.63 -9.95 19.41
CA ALA A 161 -3.48 -10.92 18.71
C ALA A 161 -2.66 -11.98 17.95
N ALA A 162 -2.02 -12.89 18.68
CA ALA A 162 -1.19 -13.95 18.12
C ALA A 162 -1.86 -14.79 17.00
N PRO A 163 -3.18 -15.11 17.03
CA PRO A 163 -3.84 -15.77 15.93
C PRO A 163 -3.84 -14.92 14.64
N LYS A 164 -4.16 -13.62 14.72
CA LYS A 164 -4.14 -12.71 13.56
C LYS A 164 -2.73 -12.61 12.97
N LYS A 165 -1.69 -12.56 13.83
CA LYS A 165 -0.28 -12.56 13.41
C LYS A 165 0.05 -13.84 12.60
N ARG A 166 -0.29 -15.02 13.10
CA ARG A 166 -0.06 -16.29 12.40
C ARG A 166 -0.79 -16.37 11.05
N HIS A 167 -2.05 -15.91 10.99
CA HIS A 167 -2.81 -15.88 9.74
C HIS A 167 -2.18 -14.93 8.71
N ALA A 168 -1.67 -13.77 9.14
CA ALA A 168 -0.97 -12.86 8.25
C ALA A 168 0.32 -13.49 7.68
N MET A 169 1.11 -14.19 8.51
CA MET A 169 2.32 -14.89 8.06
C MET A 169 2.01 -16.03 7.08
N ALA A 170 0.97 -16.83 7.35
CA ALA A 170 0.52 -17.87 6.41
C ALA A 170 0.09 -17.24 5.07
N LYS A 171 -0.60 -16.11 5.12
CA LYS A 171 -1.04 -15.40 3.91
C LYS A 171 0.12 -14.81 3.10
N ALA A 172 1.18 -14.36 3.77
CA ALA A 172 2.41 -13.94 3.10
C ALA A 172 3.07 -15.09 2.31
N THR A 173 3.09 -16.29 2.88
CA THR A 173 3.56 -17.49 2.16
C THR A 173 2.69 -17.79 0.93
N ASP A 174 1.36 -17.60 1.01
CA ASP A 174 0.47 -17.76 -0.14
C ASP A 174 0.79 -16.76 -1.25
N LEU A 175 1.18 -15.51 -0.90
CA LEU A 175 1.61 -14.52 -1.89
C LEU A 175 2.85 -14.99 -2.65
N ASN A 176 3.85 -15.53 -1.96
CA ASN A 176 5.04 -16.10 -2.58
C ASN A 176 4.67 -17.18 -3.60
N ASN A 177 3.81 -18.13 -3.20
CA ASN A 177 3.35 -19.22 -4.06
C ASN A 177 2.59 -18.74 -5.32
N THR A 178 1.94 -17.56 -5.24
CA THR A 178 1.17 -16.97 -6.35
C THR A 178 1.93 -15.93 -7.14
N GLY A 179 3.20 -15.67 -6.79
CA GLY A 179 4.04 -14.70 -7.47
C GLY A 179 3.57 -13.25 -7.29
N ILE A 180 2.91 -12.93 -6.19
CA ILE A 180 2.50 -11.59 -5.82
C ILE A 180 3.51 -11.02 -4.85
N TYR A 181 4.13 -9.90 -5.20
CA TYR A 181 5.12 -9.25 -4.37
C TYR A 181 4.48 -8.37 -3.31
N LEU A 182 5.00 -8.47 -2.07
CA LEU A 182 4.61 -7.59 -0.97
C LEU A 182 5.78 -6.67 -0.63
N ASP A 183 5.51 -5.38 -0.62
CA ASP A 183 6.46 -4.35 -0.22
C ASP A 183 5.84 -3.50 0.88
N VAL A 184 6.59 -3.15 1.92
CA VAL A 184 6.11 -2.36 3.05
C VAL A 184 6.82 -1.02 3.05
N VAL A 185 6.06 0.05 2.96
CA VAL A 185 6.56 1.43 3.00
C VAL A 185 6.17 2.04 4.35
N PRO A 186 7.11 2.11 5.30
CA PRO A 186 6.85 2.66 6.61
C PRO A 186 6.71 4.18 6.57
N ILE A 187 5.73 4.71 7.32
CA ILE A 187 5.48 6.14 7.48
C ILE A 187 5.79 6.53 8.92
N GLY A 188 6.53 7.63 9.10
CA GLY A 188 6.84 8.19 10.40
C GLY A 188 8.14 7.73 11.02
N LYS A 189 8.55 8.45 12.08
CA LYS A 189 9.81 8.24 12.80
C LYS A 189 9.78 7.00 13.68
N GLY A 190 10.91 6.29 13.71
CA GLY A 190 11.10 5.20 14.67
C GLY A 190 10.35 3.92 14.34
N PHE A 191 9.83 3.76 13.12
CA PHE A 191 9.19 2.54 12.66
C PHE A 191 10.18 1.35 12.71
N LYS A 192 9.76 0.25 13.35
CA LYS A 192 10.58 -0.95 13.56
C LYS A 192 10.06 -2.11 12.71
N MET A 193 10.71 -2.37 11.59
CA MET A 193 10.37 -3.49 10.71
C MET A 193 10.50 -4.85 11.40
N ASP A 194 11.46 -5.00 12.32
CA ASP A 194 11.78 -6.26 13.00
C ASP A 194 10.64 -6.82 13.87
N LYS A 195 9.69 -5.99 14.31
CA LYS A 195 8.60 -6.43 15.18
C LYS A 195 7.62 -7.37 14.48
N PHE A 196 7.36 -7.11 13.19
CA PHE A 196 6.34 -7.84 12.44
C PHE A 196 6.63 -7.93 10.95
N TYR A 197 6.92 -6.81 10.29
CA TYR A 197 6.93 -6.74 8.82
C TYR A 197 8.15 -7.38 8.18
N LYS A 198 9.28 -7.49 8.87
CA LYS A 198 10.46 -8.16 8.38
C LYS A 198 10.16 -9.62 8.04
N ASP A 199 9.59 -10.36 8.99
CA ASP A 199 9.20 -11.75 8.80
C ASP A 199 8.11 -11.89 7.72
N LEU A 200 7.13 -10.97 7.73
CA LEU A 200 6.03 -10.97 6.76
C LEU A 200 6.55 -10.81 5.32
N VAL A 201 7.43 -9.85 5.07
CA VAL A 201 7.98 -9.60 3.73
C VAL A 201 8.92 -10.73 3.32
N GLN A 202 9.71 -11.27 4.23
CA GLN A 202 10.60 -12.39 3.96
C GLN A 202 9.83 -13.67 3.58
N LEU A 203 8.67 -13.92 4.19
CA LEU A 203 7.79 -15.04 3.81
C LEU A 203 7.10 -14.82 2.46
N ALA A 204 6.80 -13.57 2.11
CA ALA A 204 6.21 -13.22 0.82
C ALA A 204 7.23 -13.22 -0.33
N ASP A 205 8.52 -13.12 0.00
CA ASP A 205 9.61 -13.12 -0.99
C ASP A 205 10.93 -13.53 -0.31
N ASP A 206 11.27 -14.81 -0.41
CA ASP A 206 12.47 -15.41 0.16
C ASP A 206 13.72 -15.24 -0.72
N GLU A 207 13.55 -14.85 -1.99
CA GLU A 207 14.66 -14.75 -2.94
C GLU A 207 15.36 -13.38 -2.91
N HIS A 208 14.70 -12.33 -2.41
CA HIS A 208 15.23 -10.98 -2.49
C HIS A 208 15.49 -10.36 -1.12
N PRO A 209 16.61 -9.64 -0.95
CA PRO A 209 16.90 -8.96 0.31
C PRO A 209 15.88 -7.87 0.59
N LEU A 210 15.49 -7.76 1.85
CA LEU A 210 14.66 -6.68 2.36
C LEU A 210 15.28 -5.30 2.07
N ASP A 211 14.46 -4.41 1.57
CA ASP A 211 14.81 -3.00 1.41
C ASP A 211 14.51 -2.29 2.74
N GLU A 212 15.44 -2.37 3.70
CA GLU A 212 15.31 -1.72 5.01
C GLU A 212 15.48 -0.21 4.85
N THR A 213 14.41 0.48 4.44
CA THR A 213 14.39 1.94 4.50
C THR A 213 13.74 2.39 5.80
N PRO A 214 14.32 3.40 6.48
CA PRO A 214 13.69 3.98 7.65
C PRO A 214 12.33 4.58 7.28
N GLY A 215 11.45 4.70 8.27
CA GLY A 215 10.14 5.33 8.06
C GLY A 215 10.30 6.77 7.59
N ALA A 216 9.55 7.14 6.56
CA ALA A 216 9.61 8.47 6.00
C ALA A 216 8.81 9.46 6.88
N GLU A 217 9.47 10.52 7.32
CA GLU A 217 8.86 11.60 8.13
C GLU A 217 8.26 12.70 7.25
N ARG A 218 8.85 12.92 6.06
CA ARG A 218 8.42 13.95 5.12
C ARG A 218 7.78 13.32 3.89
N ILE A 219 6.80 14.01 3.35
CA ILE A 219 6.08 13.53 2.16
C ILE A 219 7.01 13.39 0.94
N GLU A 220 8.01 14.26 0.79
CA GLU A 220 8.97 14.23 -0.30
C GLU A 220 9.79 12.93 -0.27
N ASP A 221 10.28 12.54 0.92
CA ASP A 221 11.03 11.30 1.13
C ASP A 221 10.14 10.09 0.85
N LEU A 222 8.90 10.10 1.33
CA LEU A 222 7.93 9.04 1.09
C LEU A 222 7.65 8.88 -0.41
N LEU A 223 7.41 9.96 -1.13
CA LEU A 223 7.20 9.95 -2.58
C LEU A 223 8.43 9.43 -3.33
N ARG A 224 9.64 9.83 -2.91
CA ARG A 224 10.89 9.36 -3.50
C ARG A 224 11.08 7.85 -3.31
N VAL A 225 10.90 7.36 -2.08
CA VAL A 225 11.01 5.93 -1.75
C VAL A 225 9.98 5.12 -2.52
N THR A 226 8.72 5.56 -2.50
CA THR A 226 7.62 4.88 -3.18
C THR A 226 7.87 4.79 -4.69
N ARG A 227 8.26 5.90 -5.34
CA ARG A 227 8.59 5.92 -6.77
C ARG A 227 9.70 4.93 -7.11
N LYS A 228 10.80 4.91 -6.34
CA LYS A 228 11.90 3.96 -6.53
C LYS A 228 11.42 2.51 -6.43
N ARG A 229 10.56 2.21 -5.45
CA ARG A 229 10.05 0.87 -5.20
C ARG A 229 9.02 0.42 -6.24
N ILE A 230 8.18 1.31 -6.76
CA ILE A 230 7.23 0.99 -7.85
C ILE A 230 7.98 0.58 -9.12
N HIS A 231 9.07 1.26 -9.46
CA HIS A 231 9.84 0.98 -10.67
C HIS A 231 10.88 -0.15 -10.53
N LYS A 232 11.11 -0.64 -9.30
CA LYS A 232 12.03 -1.76 -9.07
C LYS A 232 11.40 -3.04 -9.63
N LYS A 233 11.79 -3.42 -10.84
CA LYS A 233 11.46 -4.74 -11.40
C LYS A 233 12.36 -5.78 -10.76
N ARG A 234 11.77 -6.83 -10.20
CA ARG A 234 12.53 -7.97 -9.71
C ARG A 234 12.94 -8.83 -10.90
N SER A 235 14.18 -9.28 -10.92
CA SER A 235 14.66 -10.15 -12.00
C SER A 235 13.92 -11.48 -11.89
N ILE A 236 13.25 -11.88 -12.98
CA ILE A 236 12.74 -13.24 -13.13
C ILE A 236 13.93 -14.18 -13.00
N GLY A 237 13.83 -15.15 -12.08
CA GLY A 237 14.90 -16.02 -11.66
C GLY A 237 15.74 -16.61 -12.77
N ARG A 238 17.01 -16.89 -12.44
CA ARG A 238 17.93 -17.60 -13.34
C ARG A 238 17.26 -18.89 -13.79
N VAL A 239 17.01 -19.01 -15.08
CA VAL A 239 16.75 -20.31 -15.71
C VAL A 239 18.01 -21.17 -15.45
N ARG A 240 17.85 -22.21 -14.65
CA ARG A 240 18.84 -23.28 -14.50
C ARG A 240 18.75 -24.21 -15.69
#